data_69cfec5328ce2f3f227a1986fb783a9b
#
_entry.id   69cfec5328ce2f3f227a1986fb783a9b
#
_cell.length_a   1.000
_cell.length_b   1.000
_cell.length_c   1.000
_cell.angle_alpha   90.00
_cell.angle_beta   90.00
_cell.angle_gamma   90.00
#
_symmetry.space_group_name_H-M   'P 1'
#
loop_
_entity.id
_entity.type
_entity.pdbx_description
1 polymer ?
#
loop_
_entity_poly.entity_id
_entity_poly.type
_entity_poly.pdbx_seq_one_letter_code
_entity_poly.pdbx_strand_id
1 'polypeptide(L)'
;MKPLVYFLFLISGFYGTAQMDCILGVGGRDNETITKVFELTEEQRENLKNWSAELKIRNDIFKERAEYLMKQNEDSSPEVLIEVSKKYQSFIDSMAKNVHMMDKRLLESFTQTQYDRYLKLCNQMTLRPIYVNRSVDEN
;
A
#
# COMPACT_ATOMS: atom_id res chain seq x y z
N MET A 1 41.28 -5.26 -25.95
CA MET A 1 40.94 -5.23 -24.51
C MET A 1 40.15 -3.96 -24.10
N LYS A 2 40.21 -2.91 -24.85
CA LYS A 2 39.41 -1.66 -24.53
C LYS A 2 37.89 -1.78 -24.67
N PRO A 3 37.26 -2.57 -25.57
CA PRO A 3 35.81 -2.64 -25.67
C PRO A 3 35.13 -3.42 -24.52
N LEU A 4 35.84 -4.34 -23.87
CA LEU A 4 35.27 -5.15 -22.79
C LEU A 4 35.02 -4.36 -21.49
N VAL A 5 35.84 -3.32 -21.26
CA VAL A 5 35.71 -2.46 -20.07
C VAL A 5 34.47 -1.53 -20.20
N TYR A 6 34.15 -1.07 -21.40
CA TYR A 6 32.97 -0.26 -21.63
C TYR A 6 31.66 -1.06 -21.51
N PHE A 7 31.69 -2.36 -21.81
CA PHE A 7 30.53 -3.23 -21.68
C PHE A 7 30.19 -3.52 -20.21
N LEU A 8 31.19 -3.58 -19.36
CA LEU A 8 30.98 -3.75 -17.90
C LEU A 8 30.36 -2.51 -17.23
N PHE A 9 30.64 -1.31 -17.76
CA PHE A 9 30.05 -0.07 -17.24
C PHE A 9 28.57 0.13 -17.63
N LEU A 10 28.11 -0.49 -18.72
CA LEU A 10 26.71 -0.42 -19.15
C LEU A 10 25.77 -1.31 -18.35
N ILE A 11 26.29 -2.33 -17.66
CA ILE A 11 25.49 -3.28 -16.87
C ILE A 11 25.27 -2.77 -15.43
N SER A 12 26.08 -1.85 -14.94
CA SER A 12 25.99 -1.34 -13.55
C SER A 12 24.93 -0.26 -13.33
N GLY A 13 24.20 0.15 -14.38
CA GLY A 13 23.22 1.25 -14.33
C GLY A 13 21.78 0.85 -13.97
N PHE A 14 21.46 -0.42 -13.79
CA PHE A 14 20.06 -0.89 -13.66
C PHE A 14 19.66 -1.43 -12.29
N TYR A 15 20.41 -1.17 -11.22
CA TYR A 15 19.91 -1.41 -9.87
C TYR A 15 19.06 -0.21 -9.41
N GLY A 16 17.97 0.06 -10.11
CA GLY A 16 16.88 0.86 -9.58
C GLY A 16 16.25 0.05 -8.44
N THR A 17 16.67 0.27 -7.21
CA THR A 17 15.95 -0.24 -6.04
C THR A 17 14.57 0.41 -6.07
N ALA A 18 13.54 -0.36 -6.44
CA ALA A 18 12.16 0.08 -6.32
C ALA A 18 11.90 0.29 -4.83
N GLN A 19 11.95 1.54 -4.39
CA GLN A 19 11.71 1.92 -3.01
C GLN A 19 10.25 1.61 -2.67
N MET A 20 10.03 0.79 -1.64
CA MET A 20 8.68 0.42 -1.21
C MET A 20 7.95 1.63 -0.61
N ASP A 21 6.64 1.70 -0.83
CA ASP A 21 5.81 2.74 -0.24
C ASP A 21 5.71 2.56 1.28
N CYS A 22 5.72 3.68 1.99
CA CYS A 22 5.57 3.75 3.44
C CYS A 22 4.08 3.69 3.80
N ILE A 23 3.49 2.53 3.73
CA ILE A 23 2.09 2.32 4.06
C ILE A 23 1.86 2.35 5.58
N LEU A 24 0.75 2.93 6.03
CA LEU A 24 0.29 2.87 7.42
C LEU A 24 -0.40 1.54 7.73
N GLY A 25 -1.08 0.98 6.75
CA GLY A 25 -1.81 -0.28 6.88
C GLY A 25 -3.14 -0.12 7.61
N VAL A 26 -3.88 0.95 7.34
CA VAL A 26 -5.23 1.17 7.85
C VAL A 26 -6.10 -0.07 7.63
N GLY A 27 -6.80 -0.52 8.65
CA GLY A 27 -7.66 -1.71 8.60
C GLY A 27 -6.92 -3.04 8.75
N GLY A 28 -5.60 -3.00 8.93
CA GLY A 28 -4.79 -4.16 9.29
C GLY A 28 -4.84 -4.48 10.79
N ARG A 29 -3.89 -5.31 11.23
CA ARG A 29 -3.77 -5.70 12.65
C ARG A 29 -3.28 -4.58 13.57
N ASP A 30 -2.75 -3.50 12.99
CA ASP A 30 -1.96 -2.49 13.71
C ASP A 30 -2.67 -1.16 13.93
N ASN A 31 -4.01 -1.10 13.81
CA ASN A 31 -4.77 0.13 14.08
C ASN A 31 -4.48 0.71 15.48
N GLU A 32 -4.26 -0.14 16.47
CA GLU A 32 -3.89 0.29 17.82
C GLU A 32 -2.49 0.91 17.85
N THR A 33 -1.54 0.32 17.12
CA THR A 33 -0.19 0.88 16.98
C THR A 33 -0.23 2.23 16.26
N ILE A 34 -0.99 2.35 15.17
CA ILE A 34 -1.19 3.62 14.46
C ILE A 34 -1.73 4.68 15.42
N THR A 35 -2.76 4.35 16.19
CA THR A 35 -3.36 5.23 17.19
C THR A 35 -2.35 5.73 18.21
N LYS A 36 -1.51 4.85 18.74
CA LYS A 36 -0.50 5.18 19.75
C LYS A 36 0.67 5.98 19.17
N VAL A 37 1.22 5.53 18.02
CA VAL A 37 2.40 6.15 17.40
C VAL A 37 2.11 7.58 16.97
N PHE A 38 0.93 7.82 16.41
CA PHE A 38 0.55 9.15 15.91
C PHE A 38 -0.30 9.94 16.90
N GLU A 39 -0.59 9.39 18.10
CA GLU A 39 -1.39 10.07 19.13
C GLU A 39 -2.72 10.59 18.55
N LEU A 40 -3.46 9.70 17.86
CA LEU A 40 -4.67 10.08 17.14
C LEU A 40 -5.71 10.72 18.08
N THR A 41 -6.34 11.79 17.61
CA THR A 41 -7.49 12.41 18.29
C THR A 41 -8.67 11.45 18.30
N GLU A 42 -9.70 11.74 19.10
CA GLU A 42 -10.93 10.93 19.15
C GLU A 42 -11.60 10.85 17.77
N GLU A 43 -11.71 11.97 17.07
CA GLU A 43 -12.25 12.03 15.71
C GLU A 43 -11.43 11.18 14.73
N GLN A 44 -10.10 11.27 14.77
CA GLN A 44 -9.24 10.45 13.91
C GLN A 44 -9.37 8.96 14.23
N ARG A 45 -9.55 8.57 15.50
CA ARG A 45 -9.78 7.17 15.89
C ARG A 45 -11.11 6.64 15.37
N GLU A 46 -12.18 7.44 15.46
CA GLU A 46 -13.49 7.05 14.93
C GLU A 46 -13.42 6.91 13.39
N ASN A 47 -12.77 7.86 12.71
CA ASN A 47 -12.52 7.77 11.28
C ASN A 47 -11.71 6.52 10.90
N LEU A 48 -10.63 6.23 11.63
CA LEU A 48 -9.82 5.03 11.43
C LEU A 48 -10.66 3.74 11.54
N LYS A 49 -11.55 3.67 12.54
CA LYS A 49 -12.47 2.55 12.73
C LYS A 49 -13.44 2.41 11.55
N ASN A 50 -14.05 3.51 11.12
CA ASN A 50 -15.02 3.53 10.03
C ASN A 50 -14.35 3.15 8.69
N TRP A 51 -13.17 3.69 8.39
CA TRP A 51 -12.41 3.36 7.18
C TRP A 51 -11.89 1.93 7.20
N SER A 52 -11.54 1.40 8.36
CA SER A 52 -11.16 -0.02 8.52
C SER A 52 -12.33 -0.94 8.20
N ALA A 53 -13.55 -0.61 8.63
CA ALA A 53 -14.75 -1.36 8.31
C ALA A 53 -15.09 -1.26 6.81
N GLU A 54 -14.98 -0.07 6.21
CA GLU A 54 -15.15 0.13 4.77
C GLU A 54 -14.14 -0.69 3.97
N LEU A 55 -12.86 -0.65 4.35
CA LEU A 55 -11.80 -1.42 3.69
C LEU A 55 -12.09 -2.91 3.72
N LYS A 56 -12.52 -3.43 4.88
CA LYS A 56 -12.88 -4.83 5.01
C LYS A 56 -13.96 -5.24 4.01
N ILE A 57 -15.04 -4.49 3.92
CA ILE A 57 -16.14 -4.76 2.99
C ILE A 57 -15.64 -4.75 1.54
N ARG A 58 -14.86 -3.74 1.16
CA ARG A 58 -14.31 -3.61 -0.21
C ARG A 58 -13.40 -4.79 -0.57
N ASN A 59 -12.54 -5.17 0.34
CA ASN A 59 -11.57 -6.24 0.09
C ASN A 59 -12.19 -7.62 0.18
N ASP A 60 -13.20 -7.84 1.03
CA ASP A 60 -13.93 -9.11 1.08
C ASP A 60 -14.59 -9.43 -0.27
N ILE A 61 -15.12 -8.43 -0.99
CA ILE A 61 -15.67 -8.61 -2.35
C ILE A 61 -14.62 -9.15 -3.33
N PHE A 62 -13.41 -8.58 -3.31
CA PHE A 62 -12.33 -9.06 -4.20
C PHE A 62 -11.81 -10.42 -3.78
N LYS A 63 -11.74 -10.69 -2.48
CA LYS A 63 -11.35 -11.98 -1.93
C LYS A 63 -12.31 -13.09 -2.35
N GLU A 64 -13.60 -12.87 -2.19
CA GLU A 64 -14.63 -13.82 -2.64
C GLU A 64 -14.55 -14.09 -4.15
N ARG A 65 -14.34 -13.03 -4.96
CA ARG A 65 -14.15 -13.17 -6.41
C ARG A 65 -12.90 -13.97 -6.76
N ALA A 66 -11.80 -13.75 -6.04
CA ALA A 66 -10.56 -14.47 -6.24
C ALA A 66 -10.70 -15.95 -5.87
N GLU A 67 -11.34 -16.25 -4.75
CA GLU A 67 -11.64 -17.63 -4.30
C GLU A 67 -12.54 -18.35 -5.32
N TYR A 68 -13.60 -17.68 -5.77
CA TYR A 68 -14.49 -18.22 -6.81
C TYR A 68 -13.75 -18.50 -8.13
N LEU A 69 -12.90 -17.56 -8.58
CA LEU A 69 -12.10 -17.71 -9.79
C LEU A 69 -11.17 -18.92 -9.71
N MET A 70 -10.49 -19.11 -8.59
CA MET A 70 -9.60 -20.25 -8.37
C MET A 70 -10.37 -21.57 -8.38
N LYS A 71 -11.48 -21.63 -7.65
CA LYS A 71 -12.32 -22.83 -7.56
C LYS A 71 -12.90 -23.25 -8.91
N GLN A 72 -13.33 -22.28 -9.74
CA GLN A 72 -13.90 -22.56 -11.05
C GLN A 72 -12.87 -23.10 -12.07
N ASN A 73 -11.58 -22.91 -11.81
CA ASN A 73 -10.51 -23.26 -12.75
C ASN A 73 -9.50 -24.27 -12.15
N GLU A 74 -9.88 -24.98 -11.09
CA GLU A 74 -9.00 -25.89 -10.34
C GLU A 74 -8.38 -26.97 -11.25
N ASP A 75 -9.17 -27.51 -12.20
CA ASP A 75 -8.74 -28.56 -13.14
C ASP A 75 -8.48 -28.05 -14.57
N SER A 76 -8.24 -26.73 -14.73
CA SER A 76 -8.04 -26.14 -16.05
C SER A 76 -6.65 -26.41 -16.61
N SER A 77 -6.52 -26.28 -17.95
CA SER A 77 -5.23 -26.44 -18.64
C SER A 77 -4.23 -25.34 -18.21
N PRO A 78 -2.91 -25.57 -18.35
CA PRO A 78 -1.89 -24.58 -18.02
C PRO A 78 -2.09 -23.22 -18.70
N GLU A 79 -2.55 -23.21 -19.96
CA GLU A 79 -2.80 -21.98 -20.72
C GLU A 79 -3.93 -21.16 -20.07
N VAL A 80 -5.01 -21.82 -19.65
CA VAL A 80 -6.13 -21.20 -18.93
C VAL A 80 -5.66 -20.69 -17.57
N LEU A 81 -4.83 -21.45 -16.84
CA LEU A 81 -4.32 -21.06 -15.54
C LEU A 81 -3.44 -19.79 -15.61
N ILE A 82 -2.73 -19.55 -16.71
CA ILE A 82 -2.00 -18.31 -16.94
C ILE A 82 -2.95 -17.10 -16.97
N GLU A 83 -4.05 -17.20 -17.68
CA GLU A 83 -5.05 -16.11 -17.73
C GLU A 83 -5.77 -15.93 -16.38
N VAL A 84 -6.06 -17.03 -15.69
CA VAL A 84 -6.62 -17.03 -14.34
C VAL A 84 -5.68 -16.29 -13.37
N SER A 85 -4.37 -16.57 -13.45
CA SER A 85 -3.38 -15.92 -12.58
C SER A 85 -3.30 -14.41 -12.80
N LYS A 86 -3.39 -13.93 -14.05
CA LYS A 86 -3.44 -12.49 -14.35
C LYS A 86 -4.68 -11.84 -13.75
N LYS A 87 -5.83 -12.49 -13.84
CA LYS A 87 -7.08 -11.99 -13.26
C LYS A 87 -7.03 -12.00 -11.72
N TYR A 88 -6.48 -13.05 -11.13
CA TYR A 88 -6.23 -13.13 -9.69
C TYR A 88 -5.35 -11.96 -9.24
N GLN A 89 -4.23 -11.72 -9.93
CA GLN A 89 -3.35 -10.61 -9.64
C GLN A 89 -4.08 -9.26 -9.69
N SER A 90 -5.00 -9.06 -10.63
CA SER A 90 -5.79 -7.81 -10.71
C SER A 90 -6.69 -7.59 -9.49
N PHE A 91 -7.18 -8.65 -8.84
CA PHE A 91 -7.92 -8.54 -7.59
C PHE A 91 -6.99 -8.16 -6.42
N ILE A 92 -5.81 -8.78 -6.34
CA ILE A 92 -4.78 -8.41 -5.35
C ILE A 92 -4.39 -6.94 -5.49
N ASP A 93 -4.14 -6.48 -6.71
CA ASP A 93 -3.80 -5.07 -6.99
C ASP A 93 -4.93 -4.11 -6.58
N SER A 94 -6.19 -4.54 -6.79
CA SER A 94 -7.37 -3.75 -6.38
C SER A 94 -7.47 -3.64 -4.85
N MET A 95 -7.20 -4.73 -4.13
CA MET A 95 -7.15 -4.71 -2.66
C MET A 95 -6.02 -3.82 -2.15
N ALA A 96 -4.84 -3.87 -2.77
CA ALA A 96 -3.72 -2.99 -2.41
C ALA A 96 -4.06 -1.50 -2.65
N LYS A 97 -4.73 -1.18 -3.76
CA LYS A 97 -5.23 0.18 -4.03
C LYS A 97 -6.23 0.67 -2.98
N ASN A 98 -7.11 -0.21 -2.50
CA ASN A 98 -8.04 0.13 -1.42
C ASN A 98 -7.30 0.46 -0.12
N VAL A 99 -6.27 -0.31 0.26
CA VAL A 99 -5.42 0.00 1.44
C VAL A 99 -4.76 1.36 1.27
N HIS A 100 -4.13 1.60 0.12
CA HIS A 100 -3.47 2.87 -0.17
C HIS A 100 -4.43 4.07 -0.09
N MET A 101 -5.67 3.91 -0.56
CA MET A 101 -6.71 4.93 -0.48
C MET A 101 -7.07 5.26 0.98
N MET A 102 -7.17 4.25 1.85
CA MET A 102 -7.48 4.45 3.26
C MET A 102 -6.31 5.11 4.01
N ASP A 103 -5.08 4.70 3.71
CA ASP A 103 -3.88 5.34 4.24
C ASP A 103 -3.82 6.83 3.87
N LYS A 104 -4.14 7.17 2.62
CA LYS A 104 -4.21 8.58 2.20
C LYS A 104 -5.25 9.37 2.98
N ARG A 105 -6.45 8.84 3.19
CA ARG A 105 -7.50 9.49 3.98
C ARG A 105 -7.03 9.78 5.41
N LEU A 106 -6.34 8.83 6.04
CA LEU A 106 -5.80 9.03 7.39
C LEU A 106 -4.70 10.11 7.38
N LEU A 107 -3.78 10.05 6.44
CA LEU A 107 -2.70 11.04 6.30
C LEU A 107 -3.24 12.46 6.01
N GLU A 108 -4.32 12.58 5.23
CA GLU A 108 -5.00 13.85 4.98
C GLU A 108 -5.61 14.45 6.26
N SER A 109 -6.00 13.59 7.22
CA SER A 109 -6.55 14.02 8.53
C SER A 109 -5.48 14.35 9.58
N PHE A 110 -4.21 14.08 9.30
CA PHE A 110 -3.12 14.32 10.25
C PHE A 110 -2.88 15.81 10.48
N THR A 111 -2.58 16.17 11.72
CA THR A 111 -1.96 17.46 12.03
C THR A 111 -0.56 17.55 11.42
N GLN A 112 0.01 18.75 11.33
CA GLN A 112 1.38 18.92 10.83
C GLN A 112 2.37 18.07 11.63
N THR A 113 2.27 18.07 12.97
CA THR A 113 3.13 17.28 13.85
C THR A 113 3.03 15.78 13.59
N GLN A 114 1.82 15.25 13.38
CA GLN A 114 1.60 13.85 13.06
C GLN A 114 2.21 13.49 11.70
N TYR A 115 2.03 14.35 10.70
CA TYR A 115 2.55 14.12 9.36
C TYR A 115 4.09 14.20 9.33
N ASP A 116 4.69 15.13 10.03
CA ASP A 116 6.15 15.21 10.17
C ASP A 116 6.73 13.97 10.86
N ARG A 117 6.03 13.44 11.86
CA ARG A 117 6.38 12.16 12.50
C ARG A 117 6.32 11.00 11.50
N TYR A 118 5.29 10.95 10.66
CA TYR A 118 5.17 9.96 9.59
C TYR A 118 6.34 10.05 8.60
N LEU A 119 6.66 11.23 8.09
CA LEU A 119 7.78 11.44 7.17
C LEU A 119 9.11 11.00 7.80
N LYS A 120 9.33 11.33 9.07
CA LYS A 120 10.53 10.92 9.81
C LYS A 120 10.64 9.40 9.91
N LEU A 121 9.56 8.71 10.23
CA LEU A 121 9.53 7.25 10.32
C LEU A 121 9.80 6.60 8.96
N CYS A 122 9.17 7.08 7.88
CA CYS A 122 9.40 6.58 6.53
C CYS A 122 10.87 6.73 6.13
N ASN A 123 11.47 7.89 6.40
CA ASN A 123 12.88 8.14 6.10
C ASN A 123 13.82 7.22 6.91
N GLN A 124 13.53 6.99 8.19
CA GLN A 124 14.31 6.06 9.01
C GLN A 124 14.27 4.62 8.50
N MET A 125 13.16 4.21 7.91
CA MET A 125 12.99 2.88 7.31
C MET A 125 13.38 2.82 5.83
N THR A 126 13.87 3.92 5.26
CA THR A 126 14.24 4.03 3.84
C THR A 126 13.05 3.70 2.91
N LEU A 127 11.84 4.07 3.33
CA LEU A 127 10.60 3.89 2.60
C LEU A 127 10.18 5.20 1.90
N ARG A 128 9.43 5.09 0.80
CA ARG A 128 8.90 6.24 0.08
C ARG A 128 7.61 6.72 0.72
N PRO A 129 7.57 7.97 1.26
CA PRO A 129 6.35 8.52 1.86
C PRO A 129 5.22 8.66 0.85
N ILE A 130 3.98 8.50 1.33
CA ILE A 130 2.77 8.87 0.58
C ILE A 130 2.55 10.37 0.78
N TYR A 131 2.62 11.13 -0.32
CA TYR A 131 2.35 12.56 -0.29
C TYR A 131 0.86 12.83 -0.47
N VAL A 132 0.30 13.68 0.38
CA VAL A 132 -1.11 14.08 0.36
C VAL A 132 -1.22 15.59 0.33
N ASN A 133 -2.27 16.10 -0.34
CA ASN A 133 -2.61 17.52 -0.26
C ASN A 133 -3.33 17.75 1.06
N ARG A 134 -2.69 18.53 1.93
CA ARG A 134 -3.25 18.90 3.22
C ARG A 134 -3.60 20.39 3.18
N SER A 135 -4.85 20.70 3.50
CA SER A 135 -5.21 22.07 3.87
C SER A 135 -4.56 22.32 5.23
N VAL A 136 -3.46 23.05 5.25
CA VAL A 136 -2.90 23.55 6.49
C VAL A 136 -3.85 24.67 6.91
N ASP A 137 -4.74 24.39 7.85
CA ASP A 137 -5.41 25.46 8.58
C ASP A 137 -4.33 26.14 9.41
N GLU A 138 -3.79 27.24 8.87
CA GLU A 138 -2.97 28.20 9.60
C GLU A 138 -3.85 28.87 10.66
N ASN A 139 -3.81 28.34 11.88
CA ASN A 139 -4.23 29.03 13.10
C ASN A 139 -3.07 29.25 14.02
#